data_7703e0dfd10b9d3150b1c9ef4f3ccb5c
#
_entry.id   7703e0dfd10b9d3150b1c9ef4f3ccb5c
#
_cell.length_a   1.000
_cell.length_b   1.000
_cell.length_c   1.000
_cell.angle_alpha   90.00
_cell.angle_beta   90.00
_cell.angle_gamma   90.00
#
_symmetry.space_group_name_H-M   'P 1'
#
loop_
_entity.id
_entity.type
_entity.pdbx_description
1 polymer ?
#
loop_
_entity_poly.entity_id
_entity_poly.type
_entity_poly.pdbx_seq_one_letter_code
_entity_poly.pdbx_strand_id
1 'polypeptide(L)'
;NAGQIDLKDRINEKKSSNQPFIIVFVGINGTGKTTSLAKVANMLKNEKFSVVIAAADTYRAGAIEQLREHTNRLNLKIIAQNYGSDPAAVAKDAVLYAQSHKVDCVLVDTAGRMQTSSNLMEQIAKITKVVNPDMKIFVGDSLAGNDTVNQAREFHKQVKFDCSILTKSDADARGGAALSIVKVTSSPIIYVGVGQEYDDIVKF
;
A
#
# COMPACT_ATOMS: atom_id res chain seq x y z
N ASN A 1 -17.68 -4.23 15.39
CA ASN A 1 -16.23 -4.53 15.37
C ASN A 1 -15.78 -4.76 13.94
N ALA A 2 -14.88 -3.91 13.45
CA ALA A 2 -14.16 -4.18 12.22
C ALA A 2 -13.38 -5.49 12.42
N GLY A 3 -13.51 -6.43 11.47
CA GLY A 3 -12.85 -7.73 11.57
C GLY A 3 -11.33 -7.59 11.66
N GLN A 4 -10.68 -8.56 12.27
CA GLN A 4 -9.23 -8.64 12.26
C GLN A 4 -8.77 -9.27 10.96
N ILE A 5 -7.70 -8.71 10.38
CA ILE A 5 -7.07 -9.24 9.17
C ILE A 5 -5.65 -9.65 9.53
N ASP A 6 -5.32 -10.93 9.30
CA ASP A 6 -3.95 -11.42 9.38
C ASP A 6 -3.39 -11.54 7.96
N LEU A 7 -2.44 -10.67 7.63
CA LEU A 7 -1.87 -10.59 6.30
C LEU A 7 -1.12 -11.87 5.92
N LYS A 8 -0.34 -12.43 6.85
CA LYS A 8 0.42 -13.67 6.59
C LYS A 8 -0.50 -14.84 6.28
N ASP A 9 -1.58 -14.98 7.03
CA ASP A 9 -2.53 -16.07 6.82
C ASP A 9 -3.17 -15.95 5.44
N ARG A 10 -3.54 -14.76 5.04
CA ARG A 10 -4.11 -14.53 3.71
C ARG A 10 -3.13 -14.83 2.59
N ILE A 11 -1.87 -14.46 2.74
CA ILE A 11 -0.83 -14.77 1.76
C ILE A 11 -0.63 -16.28 1.67
N ASN A 12 -0.56 -16.98 2.81
CA ASN A 12 -0.39 -18.43 2.84
C ASN A 12 -1.56 -19.18 2.19
N GLU A 13 -2.78 -18.71 2.38
CA GLU A 13 -3.96 -19.27 1.71
C GLU A 13 -3.84 -19.13 0.19
N LYS A 14 -3.38 -17.97 -0.29
CA LYS A 14 -3.23 -17.72 -1.73
C LYS A 14 -2.09 -18.53 -2.35
N LYS A 15 -1.03 -18.83 -1.59
CA LYS A 15 0.11 -19.61 -2.09
C LYS A 15 -0.31 -20.97 -2.65
N SER A 16 -1.34 -21.58 -2.09
CA SER A 16 -1.84 -22.87 -2.57
C SER A 16 -2.39 -22.80 -4.01
N SER A 17 -2.74 -21.63 -4.50
CA SER A 17 -3.27 -21.42 -5.85
C SER A 17 -2.19 -21.16 -6.91
N ASN A 18 -0.91 -21.09 -6.53
CA ASN A 18 0.22 -20.71 -7.39
C ASN A 18 0.07 -19.32 -8.03
N GLN A 19 -0.71 -18.44 -7.40
CA GLN A 19 -0.89 -17.06 -7.85
C GLN A 19 -0.34 -16.10 -6.81
N PRO A 20 0.22 -14.96 -7.22
CA PRO A 20 0.73 -13.98 -6.27
C PRO A 20 -0.41 -13.31 -5.50
N PHE A 21 -0.13 -12.95 -4.25
CA PHE A 21 -1.01 -12.11 -3.45
C PHE A 21 -0.72 -10.65 -3.81
N ILE A 22 -1.72 -9.94 -4.30
CA ILE A 22 -1.56 -8.60 -4.86
C ILE A 22 -2.11 -7.57 -3.87
N ILE A 23 -1.27 -6.63 -3.45
CA ILE A 23 -1.63 -5.55 -2.53
C ILE A 23 -1.45 -4.21 -3.25
N VAL A 24 -2.50 -3.41 -3.30
CA VAL A 24 -2.45 -2.04 -3.83
C VAL A 24 -2.48 -1.06 -2.67
N PHE A 25 -1.48 -0.18 -2.60
CA PHE A 25 -1.37 0.86 -1.57
C PHE A 25 -1.94 2.15 -2.12
N VAL A 26 -2.88 2.74 -1.40
CA VAL A 26 -3.52 4.01 -1.76
C VAL A 26 -3.35 5.03 -0.63
N GLY A 27 -3.42 6.30 -0.96
CA GLY A 27 -3.28 7.38 0.02
C GLY A 27 -2.64 8.62 -0.61
N ILE A 28 -2.64 9.70 0.14
CA ILE A 28 -2.15 11.01 -0.30
C ILE A 28 -0.61 11.05 -0.19
N ASN A 29 0.04 11.76 -1.10
CA ASN A 29 1.49 12.02 -1.01
C ASN A 29 1.82 12.74 0.30
N GLY A 30 2.97 12.40 0.88
CA GLY A 30 3.41 13.00 2.14
C GLY A 30 2.88 12.32 3.39
N THR A 31 2.06 11.28 3.27
CA THR A 31 1.54 10.53 4.42
C THR A 31 2.44 9.37 4.85
N GLY A 32 3.50 9.10 4.09
CA GLY A 32 4.38 7.95 4.33
C GLY A 32 3.95 6.69 3.60
N LYS A 33 3.16 6.81 2.52
CA LYS A 33 2.64 5.67 1.75
C LYS A 33 3.78 4.80 1.18
N THR A 34 4.74 5.40 0.48
CA THR A 34 5.87 4.68 -0.11
C THR A 34 6.73 4.03 0.96
N THR A 35 7.01 4.74 2.06
CA THR A 35 7.77 4.21 3.19
C THR A 35 7.02 3.06 3.87
N SER A 36 5.70 3.18 4.03
CA SER A 36 4.89 2.10 4.61
C SER A 36 4.89 0.86 3.73
N LEU A 37 4.81 1.03 2.41
CA LEU A 37 4.94 -0.07 1.46
C LEU A 37 6.29 -0.76 1.65
N ALA A 38 7.38 0.00 1.77
CA ALA A 38 8.71 -0.55 1.98
C ALA A 38 8.82 -1.31 3.31
N LYS A 39 8.20 -0.80 4.37
CA LYS A 39 8.15 -1.47 5.68
C LYS A 39 7.39 -2.80 5.59
N VAL A 40 6.26 -2.83 4.91
CA VAL A 40 5.50 -4.08 4.69
C VAL A 40 6.32 -5.06 3.85
N ALA A 41 6.99 -4.60 2.80
CA ALA A 41 7.85 -5.44 1.96
C ALA A 41 8.98 -6.06 2.78
N ASN A 42 9.63 -5.28 3.64
CA ASN A 42 10.67 -5.77 4.53
C ASN A 42 10.14 -6.83 5.50
N MET A 43 8.98 -6.58 6.10
CA MET A 43 8.34 -7.51 7.01
C MET A 43 8.03 -8.85 6.32
N LEU A 44 7.47 -8.79 5.11
CA LEU A 44 7.14 -10.00 4.34
C LEU A 44 8.40 -10.77 3.95
N LYS A 45 9.46 -10.08 3.55
CA LYS A 45 10.75 -10.69 3.25
C LYS A 45 11.30 -11.40 4.48
N ASN A 46 11.24 -10.79 5.66
CA ASN A 46 11.71 -11.38 6.92
C ASN A 46 10.89 -12.62 7.30
N GLU A 47 9.64 -12.70 6.87
CA GLU A 47 8.79 -13.87 7.05
C GLU A 47 8.97 -14.92 5.94
N LYS A 48 10.00 -14.75 5.10
CA LYS A 48 10.39 -15.68 4.03
C LYS A 48 9.46 -15.68 2.82
N PHE A 49 8.66 -14.63 2.64
CA PHE A 49 7.91 -14.44 1.40
C PHE A 49 8.77 -13.73 0.36
N SER A 50 8.65 -14.14 -0.89
CA SER A 50 9.23 -13.39 -2.00
C SER A 50 8.32 -12.23 -2.37
N VAL A 51 8.91 -11.08 -2.73
CA VAL A 51 8.19 -9.83 -2.95
C VAL A 51 8.70 -9.14 -4.21
N VAL A 52 7.79 -8.67 -5.03
CA VAL A 52 8.10 -7.74 -6.13
C VAL A 52 7.28 -6.47 -5.95
N ILE A 53 7.87 -5.33 -6.26
CA ILE A 53 7.27 -4.02 -6.06
C ILE A 53 7.03 -3.36 -7.42
N ALA A 54 5.84 -2.82 -7.63
CA ALA A 54 5.46 -2.11 -8.85
C ALA A 54 5.45 -0.60 -8.61
N ALA A 55 6.23 0.15 -9.40
CA ALA A 55 6.32 1.61 -9.33
C ALA A 55 5.23 2.24 -10.21
N ALA A 56 4.00 2.26 -9.72
CA ALA A 56 2.85 2.76 -10.48
C ALA A 56 2.54 4.25 -10.24
N ASP A 57 3.36 4.97 -9.47
CA ASP A 57 3.30 6.43 -9.36
C ASP A 57 4.18 7.04 -10.46
N THR A 58 3.72 7.01 -11.69
CA THR A 58 4.52 7.26 -12.89
C THR A 58 4.57 8.73 -13.32
N TYR A 59 3.69 9.56 -12.78
CA TYR A 59 3.57 10.97 -13.18
C TYR A 59 4.16 11.94 -12.16
N ARG A 60 4.74 11.44 -11.07
CA ARG A 60 5.40 12.29 -10.07
C ARG A 60 6.91 12.18 -10.22
N ALA A 61 7.55 13.34 -10.47
CA ALA A 61 9.01 13.40 -10.61
C ALA A 61 9.69 12.84 -9.35
N GLY A 62 10.66 11.97 -9.54
CA GLY A 62 11.42 11.36 -8.45
C GLY A 62 10.76 10.19 -7.75
N ALA A 63 9.50 9.87 -8.04
CA ALA A 63 8.77 8.80 -7.35
C ALA A 63 9.39 7.41 -7.62
N ILE A 64 9.73 7.14 -8.87
CA ILE A 64 10.32 5.87 -9.27
C ILE A 64 11.70 5.70 -8.61
N GLU A 65 12.51 6.76 -8.64
CA GLU A 65 13.85 6.77 -8.04
C GLU A 65 13.80 6.57 -6.53
N GLN A 66 12.84 7.22 -5.86
CA GLN A 66 12.64 7.05 -4.41
C GLN A 66 12.29 5.61 -4.07
N LEU A 67 11.39 5.01 -4.82
CA LEU A 67 11.00 3.61 -4.62
C LEU A 67 12.17 2.67 -4.92
N ARG A 68 12.95 2.99 -5.96
CA ARG A 68 14.15 2.21 -6.32
C ARG A 68 15.20 2.24 -5.21
N GLU A 69 15.37 3.35 -4.51
CA GLU A 69 16.27 3.41 -3.35
C GLU A 69 15.82 2.43 -2.26
N HIS A 70 14.52 2.37 -1.97
CA HIS A 70 13.99 1.41 -0.99
C HIS A 70 14.23 -0.03 -1.42
N THR A 71 13.94 -0.36 -2.68
CA THR A 71 14.14 -1.72 -3.18
C THR A 71 15.60 -2.13 -3.21
N ASN A 72 16.51 -1.21 -3.51
CA ASN A 72 17.95 -1.47 -3.45
C ASN A 72 18.41 -1.76 -2.03
N ARG A 73 17.99 -0.95 -1.06
CA ARG A 73 18.35 -1.16 0.36
C ARG A 73 17.84 -2.49 0.88
N LEU A 74 16.64 -2.88 0.45
CA LEU A 74 16.00 -4.11 0.91
C LEU A 74 16.36 -5.33 0.06
N ASN A 75 17.09 -5.12 -1.03
CA ASN A 75 17.45 -6.17 -1.99
C ASN A 75 16.18 -6.86 -2.54
N LEU A 76 15.23 -6.07 -3.00
CA LEU A 76 13.96 -6.53 -3.58
C LEU A 76 13.87 -6.15 -5.04
N LYS A 77 13.10 -6.93 -5.79
CA LYS A 77 12.83 -6.65 -7.21
C LYS A 77 11.82 -5.52 -7.37
N ILE A 78 12.13 -4.57 -8.23
CA ILE A 78 11.21 -3.51 -8.64
C ILE A 78 10.87 -3.67 -10.12
N ILE A 79 9.61 -3.47 -10.45
CA ILE A 79 9.14 -3.32 -11.83
C ILE A 79 8.78 -1.86 -12.03
N ALA A 80 9.45 -1.22 -12.97
CA ALA A 80 9.28 0.21 -13.26
C ALA A 80 9.41 0.43 -14.77
N GLN A 81 8.73 1.46 -15.25
CA GLN A 81 8.82 1.93 -16.62
C GLN A 81 9.19 3.42 -16.60
N ASN A 82 9.31 4.03 -17.77
CA ASN A 82 9.67 5.44 -17.87
C ASN A 82 8.60 6.35 -17.25
N TYR A 83 9.02 7.53 -16.82
CA TYR A 83 8.11 8.59 -16.39
C TYR A 83 6.99 8.78 -17.42
N GLY A 84 5.76 8.90 -16.94
CA GLY A 84 4.58 9.08 -17.78
C GLY A 84 3.99 7.80 -18.35
N SER A 85 4.54 6.63 -18.02
CA SER A 85 3.96 5.35 -18.43
C SER A 85 2.59 5.13 -17.80
N ASP A 86 1.77 4.27 -18.41
CA ASP A 86 0.46 3.92 -17.86
C ASP A 86 0.63 3.16 -16.54
N PRO A 87 0.11 3.69 -15.43
CA PRO A 87 0.21 3.03 -14.13
C PRO A 87 -0.34 1.60 -14.12
N ALA A 88 -1.45 1.35 -14.81
CA ALA A 88 -2.05 0.02 -14.88
C ALA A 88 -1.16 -0.96 -15.63
N ALA A 89 -0.44 -0.49 -16.67
CA ALA A 89 0.51 -1.33 -17.40
C ALA A 89 1.69 -1.74 -16.53
N VAL A 90 2.23 -0.82 -15.72
CA VAL A 90 3.32 -1.13 -14.79
C VAL A 90 2.87 -2.16 -13.75
N ALA A 91 1.69 -1.97 -13.18
CA ALA A 91 1.12 -2.92 -12.21
C ALA A 91 0.91 -4.29 -12.85
N LYS A 92 0.38 -4.33 -14.07
CA LYS A 92 0.18 -5.59 -14.81
C LYS A 92 1.50 -6.30 -15.08
N ASP A 93 2.53 -5.57 -15.47
CA ASP A 93 3.86 -6.14 -15.70
C ASP A 93 4.42 -6.79 -14.44
N ALA A 94 4.20 -6.17 -13.27
CA ALA A 94 4.63 -6.75 -12.00
C ALA A 94 3.91 -8.06 -11.68
N VAL A 95 2.61 -8.11 -11.96
CA VAL A 95 1.81 -9.33 -11.75
C VAL A 95 2.29 -10.44 -12.70
N LEU A 96 2.53 -10.13 -13.97
CA LEU A 96 3.04 -11.09 -14.95
C LEU A 96 4.43 -11.60 -14.56
N TYR A 97 5.30 -10.72 -14.09
CA TYR A 97 6.61 -11.11 -13.56
C TYR A 97 6.45 -12.08 -12.38
N ALA A 98 5.58 -11.75 -11.44
CA ALA A 98 5.35 -12.58 -10.27
C ALA A 98 4.80 -13.96 -10.63
N GLN A 99 3.89 -14.03 -11.61
CA GLN A 99 3.34 -15.30 -12.09
C GLN A 99 4.43 -16.16 -12.72
N SER A 100 5.27 -15.59 -13.57
CA SER A 100 6.32 -16.34 -14.29
C SER A 100 7.47 -16.76 -13.38
N HIS A 101 7.75 -16.00 -12.32
CA HIS A 101 8.85 -16.28 -11.38
C HIS A 101 8.37 -16.88 -10.06
N LYS A 102 7.09 -17.16 -9.93
CA LYS A 102 6.46 -17.73 -8.72
C LYS A 102 6.76 -16.87 -7.47
N VAL A 103 6.61 -15.57 -7.60
CA VAL A 103 6.77 -14.62 -6.50
C VAL A 103 5.50 -14.65 -5.63
N ASP A 104 5.66 -14.63 -4.32
CA ASP A 104 4.55 -14.74 -3.37
C ASP A 104 3.67 -13.49 -3.33
N CYS A 105 4.27 -12.30 -3.37
CA CYS A 105 3.56 -11.04 -3.16
C CYS A 105 3.94 -9.99 -4.20
N VAL A 106 2.93 -9.24 -4.66
CA VAL A 106 3.11 -8.03 -5.47
C VAL A 106 2.58 -6.85 -4.69
N LEU A 107 3.42 -5.84 -4.45
CA LEU A 107 3.04 -4.61 -3.78
C LEU A 107 3.08 -3.47 -4.80
N VAL A 108 1.94 -2.78 -4.98
CA VAL A 108 1.79 -1.73 -5.98
C VAL A 108 1.71 -0.38 -5.29
N ASP A 109 2.67 0.51 -5.59
CA ASP A 109 2.66 1.90 -5.13
C ASP A 109 1.95 2.76 -6.16
N THR A 110 0.87 3.43 -5.75
CA THR A 110 0.04 4.24 -6.63
C THR A 110 0.30 5.73 -6.42
N ALA A 111 -0.16 6.55 -7.35
CA ALA A 111 -0.14 8.00 -7.21
C ALA A 111 -0.98 8.44 -6.00
N GLY A 112 -0.59 9.56 -5.40
CA GLY A 112 -1.31 10.13 -4.27
C GLY A 112 -1.20 11.65 -4.27
N ARG A 113 -2.07 12.35 -4.98
CA ARG A 113 -2.07 13.80 -5.00
C ARG A 113 -2.53 14.36 -3.66
N MET A 114 -2.24 15.65 -3.40
CA MET A 114 -2.59 16.32 -2.15
C MET A 114 -4.09 16.35 -1.89
N GLN A 115 -4.89 16.23 -2.94
CA GLN A 115 -6.36 16.16 -2.85
C GLN A 115 -6.85 14.99 -3.69
N THR A 116 -7.88 14.31 -3.21
CA THR A 116 -8.56 13.31 -4.01
C THR A 116 -9.17 13.99 -5.24
N SER A 117 -8.88 13.46 -6.42
CA SER A 117 -9.38 13.99 -7.68
C SER A 117 -9.98 12.87 -8.51
N SER A 118 -10.86 13.24 -9.44
CA SER A 118 -11.45 12.25 -10.35
C SER A 118 -10.37 11.50 -11.13
N ASN A 119 -9.31 12.20 -11.58
CA ASN A 119 -8.20 11.57 -12.31
C ASN A 119 -7.45 10.56 -11.47
N LEU A 120 -7.18 10.87 -10.19
CA LEU A 120 -6.55 9.94 -9.26
C LEU A 120 -7.41 8.69 -9.05
N MET A 121 -8.70 8.90 -8.82
CA MET A 121 -9.64 7.80 -8.58
C MET A 121 -9.80 6.93 -9.84
N GLU A 122 -9.81 7.51 -11.02
CA GLU A 122 -9.84 6.77 -12.29
C GLU A 122 -8.58 5.93 -12.48
N GLN A 123 -7.38 6.47 -12.15
CA GLN A 123 -6.13 5.72 -12.21
C GLN A 123 -6.18 4.50 -11.29
N ILE A 124 -6.59 4.69 -10.05
CA ILE A 124 -6.67 3.62 -9.05
C ILE A 124 -7.71 2.58 -9.48
N ALA A 125 -8.86 3.01 -9.97
CA ALA A 125 -9.90 2.12 -10.47
C ALA A 125 -9.40 1.27 -11.64
N LYS A 126 -8.64 1.87 -12.55
CA LYS A 126 -8.05 1.15 -13.70
C LYS A 126 -7.03 0.11 -13.23
N ILE A 127 -6.15 0.47 -12.32
CA ILE A 127 -5.20 -0.48 -11.72
C ILE A 127 -5.95 -1.65 -11.09
N THR A 128 -6.95 -1.36 -10.27
CA THR A 128 -7.77 -2.36 -9.59
C THR A 128 -8.44 -3.30 -10.59
N LYS A 129 -8.99 -2.76 -11.66
CA LYS A 129 -9.63 -3.56 -12.70
C LYS A 129 -8.64 -4.48 -13.40
N VAL A 130 -7.44 -3.99 -13.69
CA VAL A 130 -6.43 -4.73 -14.47
C VAL A 130 -5.78 -5.82 -13.64
N VAL A 131 -5.44 -5.56 -12.38
CA VAL A 131 -4.70 -6.53 -11.55
C VAL A 131 -5.60 -7.33 -10.60
N ASN A 132 -6.81 -6.89 -10.34
CA ASN A 132 -7.75 -7.53 -9.42
C ASN A 132 -7.08 -7.86 -8.08
N PRO A 133 -6.73 -6.85 -7.27
CA PRO A 133 -5.93 -7.06 -6.07
C PRO A 133 -6.67 -7.88 -5.02
N ASP A 134 -5.90 -8.61 -4.22
CA ASP A 134 -6.41 -9.35 -3.07
C ASP A 134 -6.67 -8.42 -1.89
N MET A 135 -5.94 -7.30 -1.83
CA MET A 135 -6.06 -6.35 -0.73
C MET A 135 -5.72 -4.95 -1.22
N LYS A 136 -6.51 -3.97 -0.78
CA LYS A 136 -6.23 -2.55 -0.94
C LYS A 136 -5.99 -1.96 0.45
N ILE A 137 -4.84 -1.31 0.63
CA ILE A 137 -4.45 -0.72 1.92
C ILE A 137 -4.39 0.79 1.77
N PHE A 138 -5.14 1.48 2.61
CA PHE A 138 -5.05 2.94 2.74
C PHE A 138 -3.94 3.29 3.74
N VAL A 139 -3.09 4.26 3.39
CA VAL A 139 -2.06 4.78 4.28
C VAL A 139 -2.39 6.22 4.65
N GLY A 140 -2.51 6.48 5.94
CA GLY A 140 -2.84 7.80 6.47
C GLY A 140 -1.86 8.25 7.55
N ASP A 141 -1.71 9.57 7.68
CA ASP A 141 -0.87 10.19 8.70
C ASP A 141 -1.71 10.43 9.96
N SER A 142 -1.38 9.75 11.06
CA SER A 142 -2.16 9.90 12.30
C SER A 142 -2.08 11.31 12.91
N LEU A 143 -1.05 12.06 12.59
CA LEU A 143 -0.90 13.45 13.10
C LEU A 143 -1.76 14.46 12.32
N ALA A 144 -2.23 14.13 11.13
CA ALA A 144 -3.10 15.00 10.35
C ALA A 144 -4.55 15.02 10.85
N GLY A 145 -4.89 14.17 11.81
CA GLY A 145 -6.18 14.23 12.51
C GLY A 145 -7.38 14.13 11.59
N ASN A 146 -8.23 15.14 11.62
CA ASN A 146 -9.47 15.17 10.82
C ASN A 146 -9.22 15.12 9.31
N ASP A 147 -8.11 15.66 8.82
CA ASP A 147 -7.75 15.58 7.40
C ASP A 147 -7.57 14.14 6.96
N THR A 148 -6.88 13.33 7.75
CA THR A 148 -6.70 11.90 7.48
C THR A 148 -8.04 11.16 7.49
N VAL A 149 -8.91 11.46 8.44
CA VAL A 149 -10.25 10.86 8.52
C VAL A 149 -11.06 11.21 7.28
N ASN A 150 -11.02 12.47 6.85
CA ASN A 150 -11.73 12.91 5.64
C ASN A 150 -11.17 12.24 4.38
N GLN A 151 -9.86 12.12 4.27
CA GLN A 151 -9.20 11.40 3.17
C GLN A 151 -9.63 9.94 3.14
N ALA A 152 -9.62 9.27 4.30
CA ALA A 152 -10.05 7.88 4.41
C ALA A 152 -11.50 7.71 3.93
N ARG A 153 -12.37 8.62 4.34
CA ARG A 153 -13.78 8.61 3.92
C ARG A 153 -13.92 8.73 2.40
N GLU A 154 -13.21 9.69 1.80
CA GLU A 154 -13.27 9.92 0.35
C GLU A 154 -12.68 8.75 -0.45
N PHE A 155 -11.52 8.24 -0.05
CA PHE A 155 -10.92 7.07 -0.69
C PHE A 155 -11.84 5.84 -0.56
N HIS A 156 -12.39 5.62 0.62
CA HIS A 156 -13.24 4.45 0.86
C HIS A 156 -14.54 4.48 0.04
N LYS A 157 -15.10 5.66 -0.17
CA LYS A 157 -16.29 5.85 -1.01
C LYS A 157 -16.05 5.33 -2.44
N GLN A 158 -14.87 5.57 -3.00
CA GLN A 158 -14.59 5.31 -4.41
C GLN A 158 -13.76 4.05 -4.64
N VAL A 159 -12.84 3.74 -3.73
CA VAL A 159 -11.90 2.62 -3.88
C VAL A 159 -12.29 1.43 -3.00
N LYS A 160 -12.96 1.67 -1.87
CA LYS A 160 -13.36 0.64 -0.90
C LYS A 160 -12.18 -0.21 -0.45
N PHE A 161 -11.19 0.43 0.16
CA PHE A 161 -10.03 -0.28 0.67
C PHE A 161 -10.42 -1.23 1.82
N ASP A 162 -9.61 -2.28 2.00
CA ASP A 162 -9.91 -3.37 2.95
C ASP A 162 -9.43 -3.08 4.36
N CYS A 163 -8.36 -2.31 4.49
CA CYS A 163 -7.72 -2.02 5.76
C CYS A 163 -6.82 -0.79 5.62
N SER A 164 -6.26 -0.34 6.75
CA SER A 164 -5.42 0.85 6.78
C SER A 164 -4.13 0.63 7.56
N ILE A 165 -3.12 1.42 7.21
CA ILE A 165 -1.90 1.61 7.97
C ILE A 165 -1.84 3.08 8.38
N LEU A 166 -1.57 3.36 9.64
CA LEU A 166 -1.37 4.71 10.12
C LEU A 166 0.11 4.95 10.40
N THR A 167 0.62 6.07 9.88
CA THR A 167 1.99 6.49 10.10
C THR A 167 2.08 7.47 11.26
N LYS A 168 3.29 7.64 11.81
CA LYS A 168 3.60 8.61 12.88
C LYS A 168 2.80 8.35 14.17
N SER A 169 2.43 7.10 14.42
CA SER A 169 1.64 6.73 15.60
C SER A 169 2.43 6.83 16.90
N ASP A 170 3.77 6.85 16.84
CA ASP A 170 4.64 7.12 17.96
C ASP A 170 4.41 8.50 18.58
N ALA A 171 3.93 9.46 17.78
CA ALA A 171 3.63 10.83 18.23
C ALA A 171 2.12 11.04 18.51
N ASP A 172 1.26 10.06 18.26
CA ASP A 172 -0.18 10.12 18.53
C ASP A 172 -0.51 9.35 19.81
N ALA A 173 -0.48 10.06 20.93
CA ALA A 173 -0.64 9.47 22.27
C ALA A 173 -2.03 8.89 22.55
N ARG A 174 -3.05 9.30 21.79
CA ARG A 174 -4.46 8.94 22.08
C ARG A 174 -5.08 7.97 21.09
N GLY A 175 -4.45 7.74 19.95
CA GLY A 175 -5.00 6.86 18.91
C GLY A 175 -6.32 7.33 18.30
N GLY A 176 -6.63 8.64 18.35
CA GLY A 176 -7.91 9.18 17.93
C GLY A 176 -8.19 9.01 16.43
N ALA A 177 -7.15 9.14 15.61
CA ALA A 177 -7.30 8.95 14.15
C ALA A 177 -7.70 7.52 13.82
N ALA A 178 -7.10 6.52 14.47
CA ALA A 178 -7.41 5.11 14.25
C ALA A 178 -8.89 4.81 14.55
N LEU A 179 -9.37 5.25 15.68
CA LEU A 179 -10.77 5.04 16.07
C LEU A 179 -11.75 5.68 15.09
N SER A 180 -11.46 6.91 14.67
CA SER A 180 -12.31 7.63 13.72
C SER A 180 -12.33 6.99 12.34
N ILE A 181 -11.19 6.51 11.85
CA ILE A 181 -11.09 5.85 10.54
C ILE A 181 -11.89 4.54 10.55
N VAL A 182 -11.74 3.73 11.58
CA VAL A 182 -12.53 2.49 11.70
C VAL A 182 -14.03 2.81 11.72
N LYS A 183 -14.43 3.86 12.44
CA LYS A 183 -15.83 4.27 12.52
C LYS A 183 -16.41 4.69 11.16
N VAL A 184 -15.68 5.47 10.37
CA VAL A 184 -16.20 6.01 9.10
C VAL A 184 -16.06 5.04 7.93
N THR A 185 -15.17 4.07 8.00
CA THR A 185 -14.90 3.14 6.89
C THR A 185 -15.33 1.70 7.20
N SER A 186 -15.55 1.36 8.46
CA SER A 186 -15.76 -0.01 8.94
C SER A 186 -14.62 -0.97 8.56
N SER A 187 -13.44 -0.42 8.24
CA SER A 187 -12.25 -1.18 7.85
C SER A 187 -11.23 -1.17 8.98
N PRO A 188 -10.57 -2.30 9.28
CA PRO A 188 -9.62 -2.34 10.39
C PRO A 188 -8.32 -1.61 10.07
N ILE A 189 -7.64 -1.15 11.13
CA ILE A 189 -6.24 -0.75 11.07
C ILE A 189 -5.43 -2.04 11.28
N ILE A 190 -4.50 -2.37 10.39
CA ILE A 190 -3.70 -3.59 10.55
C ILE A 190 -2.31 -3.34 11.10
N TYR A 191 -1.71 -2.21 10.76
CA TYR A 191 -0.38 -1.83 11.24
C TYR A 191 -0.32 -0.35 11.56
N VAL A 192 0.61 0.01 12.44
CA VAL A 192 0.96 1.40 12.71
C VAL A 192 2.47 1.57 12.56
N GLY A 193 2.88 2.65 11.91
CA GLY A 193 4.27 3.06 11.79
C GLY A 193 4.69 3.85 13.03
N VAL A 194 5.79 3.43 13.64
CA VAL A 194 6.22 3.96 14.94
C VAL A 194 7.62 4.59 14.90
N GLY A 195 8.15 4.86 13.73
CA GLY A 195 9.46 5.48 13.57
C GLY A 195 9.91 5.52 12.12
N GLN A 196 11.22 5.74 11.90
CA GLN A 196 11.79 5.98 10.58
C GLN A 196 12.42 4.72 9.94
N GLU A 197 12.75 3.71 10.76
CA GLU A 197 13.42 2.51 10.28
C GLU A 197 12.43 1.52 9.66
N TYR A 198 12.93 0.60 8.83
CA TYR A 198 12.07 -0.39 8.18
C TYR A 198 11.36 -1.30 9.19
N ASP A 199 11.98 -1.57 10.32
CA ASP A 199 11.38 -2.40 11.37
C ASP A 199 10.38 -1.63 12.25
N ASP A 200 10.25 -0.32 12.07
CA ASP A 200 9.36 0.53 12.88
C ASP A 200 7.92 0.45 12.38
N ILE A 201 7.39 -0.75 12.35
CA ILE A 201 6.00 -1.06 12.03
C ILE A 201 5.54 -2.18 12.97
N VAL A 202 4.40 -1.97 13.60
CA VAL A 202 3.84 -2.95 14.55
C VAL A 202 2.38 -3.22 14.24
N LYS A 203 1.89 -4.38 14.65
CA LYS A 203 0.46 -4.71 14.56
C LYS A 203 -0.34 -3.75 15.42
N PHE A 204 -1.48 -3.35 14.91
CA PHE A 204 -2.41 -2.51 15.65
C PHE A 204 -3.29 -3.35 16.58
#